data_b41664c324e0963bbd50811846f6cf2d
#
_entry.id   b41664c324e0963bbd50811846f6cf2d
#
_cell.length_a   1.000
_cell.length_b   1.000
_cell.length_c   1.000
_cell.angle_alpha   90.00
_cell.angle_beta   90.00
_cell.angle_gamma   90.00
#
_symmetry.space_group_name_H-M   'P 1'
#
loop_
_entity.id
_entity.type
_entity.pdbx_description
1 polymer ?
#
loop_
_entity_poly.entity_id
_entity_poly.type
_entity_poly.pdbx_seq_one_letter_code
_entity_poly.pdbx_strand_id
1 'polypeptide(L)'
;MPQSYCKRSLTLHLVPFSLLMFSSPALLAADQDTSLRLNQTIEYRANQQEREFLKDELPNDTAAPLLNIDGQDYSVGNNLDELGRAVYLSIERQQWLHAKDYLKRYTALPGHDLMLSAYANGALARAEGNLEQAEDYYRQLLAMQSDFLPGRLELARVLFENRKDRESTVAFQQISSSLSPSDAQAMGLGKTVDSFLQALDHREDWQGSFAIGPIWSDNLNQSSESSFTYRMETSEGTYLITRALPKAVSAHGADYEGTLNKRVAISGHHGVFMRSLLYGQAYDKQSKYNEGTLINNAGYSYHDARNQYAFGPSFEFNTIGDDAMYSAWGLRGEWIHNLSATRMFKLEGDYKDMAYKHDINSNLDGDVSSVYATLWQALPQQWTLFGGVDLTDRNSQDRTAAYLQKGLRLGVAKDFGIGVSAVLFASYRKRQYDAYSAILDARRNEDEQSYTFILRAPRLAVQDIVPSLTVKYNKVQSNIDWLYSYDKNSISLKLEKQF
;
A
#
# COMPACT_ATOMS: atom_id res chain seq x y z
N MET A 1 -32.04 57.11 42.81
CA MET A 1 -31.98 57.33 41.38
C MET A 1 -31.04 56.25 40.76
N PRO A 2 -31.53 55.34 39.97
CA PRO A 2 -30.68 54.32 39.34
C PRO A 2 -30.11 54.87 38.05
N GLN A 3 -28.77 54.83 37.92
CA GLN A 3 -28.07 55.14 36.69
C GLN A 3 -28.34 54.08 35.64
N SER A 4 -28.98 54.48 34.54
CA SER A 4 -29.17 53.64 33.34
C SER A 4 -27.86 53.48 32.59
N TYR A 5 -27.28 52.27 32.61
CA TYR A 5 -26.17 51.91 31.75
C TYR A 5 -26.68 51.76 30.31
N CYS A 6 -26.31 52.67 29.46
CA CYS A 6 -26.52 52.61 28.02
C CYS A 6 -25.58 51.56 27.41
N LYS A 7 -26.07 50.37 27.05
CA LYS A 7 -25.35 49.36 26.28
C LYS A 7 -25.23 49.87 24.84
N ARG A 8 -24.11 50.45 24.48
CA ARG A 8 -23.77 50.68 23.07
C ARG A 8 -23.15 49.38 22.51
N SER A 9 -23.86 48.67 21.65
CA SER A 9 -23.30 47.61 20.82
C SER A 9 -22.69 48.25 19.58
N LEU A 10 -21.41 48.34 19.54
CA LEU A 10 -20.68 48.71 18.34
C LEU A 10 -20.35 47.46 17.56
N THR A 11 -21.09 47.21 16.48
CA THR A 11 -20.72 46.18 15.52
C THR A 11 -19.62 46.76 14.65
N LEU A 12 -18.37 46.64 15.08
CA LEU A 12 -17.22 47.01 14.29
C LEU A 12 -17.02 45.94 13.24
N HIS A 13 -17.45 46.16 12.01
CA HIS A 13 -16.95 45.44 10.85
C HIS A 13 -15.49 45.86 10.64
N LEU A 14 -14.60 45.31 11.45
CA LEU A 14 -13.18 45.41 11.21
C LEU A 14 -12.87 44.70 9.89
N VAL A 15 -12.25 45.47 8.97
CA VAL A 15 -11.49 45.03 7.82
C VAL A 15 -11.01 43.60 8.01
N PRO A 16 -11.13 42.72 7.01
CA PRO A 16 -10.57 41.41 7.13
C PRO A 16 -9.10 41.56 7.47
N PHE A 17 -8.75 41.37 8.73
CA PHE A 17 -7.44 40.89 9.06
C PHE A 17 -7.32 39.71 8.12
N SER A 18 -6.46 39.83 7.12
CA SER A 18 -6.13 38.74 6.25
C SER A 18 -6.06 37.52 7.18
N LEU A 19 -7.10 36.70 7.12
CA LEU A 19 -7.04 35.39 7.75
C LEU A 19 -5.74 34.85 7.20
N LEU A 20 -4.70 34.91 8.00
CA LEU A 20 -3.62 33.95 7.90
C LEU A 20 -4.39 32.66 7.82
N MET A 21 -4.54 32.14 6.59
CA MET A 21 -4.98 30.79 6.39
C MET A 21 -3.90 30.00 7.09
N PHE A 22 -4.08 29.78 8.39
CA PHE A 22 -3.42 28.70 9.05
C PHE A 22 -3.86 27.51 8.22
N SER A 23 -2.99 27.08 7.32
CA SER A 23 -3.14 25.80 6.66
C SER A 23 -3.37 24.83 7.80
N SER A 24 -4.64 24.49 8.01
CA SER A 24 -4.99 23.64 9.13
C SER A 24 -4.17 22.37 8.93
N PRO A 25 -3.41 21.92 9.95
CA PRO A 25 -2.72 20.61 9.87
C PRO A 25 -3.64 19.46 9.53
N ALA A 26 -4.95 19.67 9.62
CA ALA A 26 -5.99 18.77 9.14
C ALA A 26 -5.97 18.55 7.61
N LEU A 27 -5.52 19.51 6.80
CA LEU A 27 -5.23 19.29 5.38
C LEU A 27 -4.17 18.21 5.21
N LEU A 28 -3.10 18.25 6.00
CA LEU A 28 -2.04 17.25 5.97
C LEU A 28 -2.50 15.85 6.40
N ALA A 29 -3.50 15.75 7.28
CA ALA A 29 -3.98 14.46 7.78
C ALA A 29 -4.93 13.75 6.81
N ALA A 30 -5.84 14.47 6.16
CA ALA A 30 -6.67 13.92 5.08
C ALA A 30 -5.81 13.47 3.89
N ASP A 31 -4.72 14.17 3.64
CA ASP A 31 -3.69 13.86 2.67
C ASP A 31 -2.93 12.57 3.02
N GLN A 32 -2.59 12.39 4.30
CA GLN A 32 -1.94 11.20 4.81
C GLN A 32 -2.76 9.92 4.57
N ASP A 33 -4.07 9.94 4.80
CA ASP A 33 -4.96 8.80 4.53
C ASP A 33 -5.01 8.47 3.04
N THR A 34 -5.02 9.47 2.18
CA THR A 34 -5.02 9.27 0.72
C THR A 34 -3.69 8.65 0.27
N SER A 35 -2.54 9.16 0.72
CA SER A 35 -1.23 8.61 0.37
C SER A 35 -1.05 7.18 0.87
N LEU A 36 -1.44 6.89 2.12
CA LEU A 36 -1.39 5.55 2.69
C LEU A 36 -2.29 4.58 1.91
N ARG A 37 -3.51 4.98 1.59
CA ARG A 37 -4.46 4.19 0.80
C ARG A 37 -3.94 3.89 -0.59
N LEU A 38 -3.36 4.87 -1.27
CA LEU A 38 -2.79 4.68 -2.61
C LEU A 38 -1.60 3.72 -2.58
N ASN A 39 -0.68 3.87 -1.61
CA ASN A 39 0.42 2.92 -1.42
C ASN A 39 -0.07 1.50 -1.16
N GLN A 40 -1.09 1.31 -0.30
CA GLN A 40 -1.70 0.00 -0.03
C GLN A 40 -2.34 -0.60 -1.29
N THR A 41 -2.97 0.22 -2.12
CA THR A 41 -3.61 -0.23 -3.35
C THR A 41 -2.60 -0.77 -4.36
N ILE A 42 -1.42 -0.17 -4.50
CA ILE A 42 -0.34 -0.65 -5.37
C ILE A 42 0.04 -2.10 -5.00
N GLU A 43 0.31 -2.35 -3.74
CA GLU A 43 0.74 -3.65 -3.25
C GLU A 43 -0.33 -4.74 -3.38
N TYR A 44 -1.57 -4.40 -3.05
CA TYR A 44 -2.69 -5.33 -3.20
C TYR A 44 -2.90 -5.74 -4.66
N ARG A 45 -2.80 -4.80 -5.60
CA ARG A 45 -2.96 -5.06 -7.04
C ARG A 45 -1.85 -5.92 -7.61
N ALA A 46 -0.60 -5.64 -7.29
CA ALA A 46 0.53 -6.43 -7.75
C ALA A 46 0.38 -7.92 -7.35
N ASN A 47 -0.04 -8.18 -6.11
CA ASN A 47 -0.30 -9.54 -5.63
C ASN A 47 -1.50 -10.21 -6.31
N GLN A 48 -2.56 -9.48 -6.65
CA GLN A 48 -3.72 -10.04 -7.35
C GLN A 48 -3.37 -10.42 -8.79
N GLN A 49 -2.71 -9.55 -9.52
CA GLN A 49 -2.34 -9.79 -10.92
C GLN A 49 -1.41 -11.00 -11.05
N GLU A 50 -0.41 -11.13 -10.17
CA GLU A 50 0.47 -12.28 -10.16
C GLU A 50 -0.28 -13.61 -9.91
N ARG A 51 -1.25 -13.62 -9.00
CA ARG A 51 -2.09 -14.80 -8.75
C ARG A 51 -2.95 -15.16 -9.96
N GLU A 52 -3.39 -14.19 -10.74
CA GLU A 52 -4.18 -14.42 -11.94
C GLU A 52 -3.34 -15.07 -13.05
N PHE A 53 -2.09 -14.60 -13.28
CA PHE A 53 -1.15 -15.21 -14.21
C PHE A 53 -0.80 -16.66 -13.86
N LEU A 54 -0.70 -16.98 -12.57
CA LEU A 54 -0.29 -18.29 -12.08
C LEU A 54 -1.46 -19.19 -11.65
N LYS A 55 -2.70 -18.80 -11.91
CA LYS A 55 -3.90 -19.48 -11.40
C LYS A 55 -3.96 -20.97 -11.80
N ASP A 56 -3.47 -21.30 -12.98
CA ASP A 56 -3.47 -22.68 -13.50
C ASP A 56 -2.22 -23.49 -13.08
N GLU A 57 -1.21 -22.81 -12.49
CA GLU A 57 0.07 -23.41 -12.09
C GLU A 57 0.20 -23.66 -10.58
N LEU A 58 -0.69 -23.08 -9.77
CA LEU A 58 -0.65 -23.27 -8.30
C LEU A 58 -1.19 -24.65 -7.94
N PRO A 59 -0.46 -25.45 -7.10
CA PRO A 59 -0.90 -26.77 -6.70
C PRO A 59 -2.25 -26.72 -5.96
N ASN A 60 -3.17 -27.58 -6.36
CA ASN A 60 -4.35 -27.86 -5.55
C ASN A 60 -3.92 -28.70 -4.34
N ASP A 61 -3.89 -28.08 -3.17
CA ASP A 61 -3.63 -28.75 -1.88
C ASP A 61 -4.79 -29.70 -1.53
N THR A 62 -4.72 -30.93 -2.06
CA THR A 62 -5.57 -32.02 -1.58
C THR A 62 -4.66 -33.13 -1.05
N ALA A 63 -4.43 -33.12 0.26
CA ALA A 63 -3.71 -34.16 0.96
C ALA A 63 -4.48 -35.52 0.91
N ALA A 64 -3.94 -36.50 0.17
CA ALA A 64 -4.34 -37.89 0.30
C ALA A 64 -3.33 -38.63 1.18
N PRO A 65 -3.76 -39.49 2.12
CA PRO A 65 -2.89 -40.04 3.19
C PRO A 65 -2.04 -41.24 2.83
N LEU A 66 -2.05 -41.77 1.60
CA LEU A 66 -1.27 -42.96 1.19
C LEU A 66 -0.73 -42.79 -0.23
N LEU A 67 0.37 -43.53 -0.57
CA LEU A 67 0.86 -43.64 -1.94
C LEU A 67 -0.23 -44.30 -2.79
N ASN A 68 -1.17 -43.52 -3.20
CA ASN A 68 -2.31 -43.97 -3.96
C ASN A 68 -2.00 -43.76 -5.45
N ILE A 69 -1.80 -44.82 -6.18
CA ILE A 69 -1.67 -44.82 -7.63
C ILE A 69 -3.01 -45.35 -8.16
N ASP A 70 -3.80 -44.48 -8.76
CA ASP A 70 -5.10 -44.77 -9.35
C ASP A 70 -6.11 -45.46 -8.37
N GLY A 71 -6.09 -45.04 -7.10
CA GLY A 71 -6.99 -45.57 -6.06
C GLY A 71 -6.52 -46.84 -5.38
N GLN A 72 -5.32 -47.33 -5.63
CA GLN A 72 -4.73 -48.51 -5.00
C GLN A 72 -3.52 -48.15 -4.13
N ASP A 73 -3.47 -48.72 -2.92
CA ASP A 73 -2.34 -48.60 -2.01
C ASP A 73 -1.25 -49.60 -2.39
N TYR A 74 -0.04 -49.12 -2.64
CA TYR A 74 1.10 -49.92 -3.00
C TYR A 74 2.04 -50.13 -1.82
N SER A 75 2.40 -51.38 -1.52
CA SER A 75 3.50 -51.68 -0.63
C SER A 75 4.83 -51.59 -1.37
N VAL A 76 5.74 -50.74 -0.89
CA VAL A 76 7.04 -50.47 -1.50
C VAL A 76 8.10 -51.36 -0.82
N GLY A 77 8.74 -52.25 -1.58
CA GLY A 77 9.86 -53.05 -1.12
C GLY A 77 11.11 -52.20 -0.81
N ASN A 78 12.06 -52.77 -0.08
CA ASN A 78 13.26 -52.05 0.35
C ASN A 78 14.46 -52.32 -0.60
N ASN A 79 14.27 -52.06 -1.89
CA ASN A 79 15.31 -52.14 -2.92
C ASN A 79 15.39 -50.84 -3.70
N LEU A 80 16.52 -50.62 -4.43
CA LEU A 80 16.80 -49.37 -5.13
C LEU A 80 15.73 -49.03 -6.19
N ASP A 81 15.27 -50.00 -6.95
CA ASP A 81 14.33 -49.77 -8.06
C ASP A 81 12.94 -49.36 -7.54
N GLU A 82 12.40 -50.08 -6.56
CA GLU A 82 11.09 -49.80 -6.02
C GLU A 82 11.07 -48.50 -5.20
N LEU A 83 12.10 -48.30 -4.36
CA LEU A 83 12.22 -47.04 -3.60
C LEU A 83 12.46 -45.83 -4.51
N GLY A 84 13.29 -45.97 -5.55
CA GLY A 84 13.52 -44.88 -6.52
C GLY A 84 12.24 -44.50 -7.24
N ARG A 85 11.44 -45.47 -7.70
CA ARG A 85 10.12 -45.19 -8.30
C ARG A 85 9.15 -44.58 -7.30
N ALA A 86 9.13 -45.06 -6.05
CA ALA A 86 8.27 -44.54 -5.01
C ALA A 86 8.62 -43.07 -4.66
N VAL A 87 9.91 -42.73 -4.58
CA VAL A 87 10.37 -41.35 -4.40
C VAL A 87 9.86 -40.44 -5.54
N TYR A 88 10.11 -40.86 -6.79
CA TYR A 88 9.72 -40.08 -7.98
C TYR A 88 8.20 -39.88 -8.02
N LEU A 89 7.41 -40.92 -7.91
CA LEU A 89 5.94 -40.88 -7.94
C LEU A 89 5.34 -40.08 -6.77
N SER A 90 5.94 -40.16 -5.58
CA SER A 90 5.49 -39.39 -4.43
C SER A 90 5.70 -37.91 -4.64
N ILE A 91 6.81 -37.49 -5.30
CA ILE A 91 7.09 -36.09 -5.65
C ILE A 91 6.11 -35.60 -6.71
N GLU A 92 5.92 -36.33 -7.81
CA GLU A 92 4.99 -35.97 -8.87
C GLU A 92 3.56 -35.77 -8.36
N ARG A 93 3.15 -36.57 -7.36
CA ARG A 93 1.83 -36.51 -6.73
C ARG A 93 1.77 -35.64 -5.49
N GLN A 94 2.85 -34.91 -5.19
CA GLN A 94 2.96 -33.98 -4.05
C GLN A 94 2.70 -34.65 -2.69
N GLN A 95 2.98 -35.94 -2.58
CA GLN A 95 2.86 -36.73 -1.34
C GLN A 95 4.12 -36.59 -0.48
N TRP A 96 4.35 -35.38 0.04
CA TRP A 96 5.61 -34.95 0.65
C TRP A 96 6.08 -35.79 1.82
N LEU A 97 5.16 -36.26 2.68
CA LEU A 97 5.50 -37.10 3.82
C LEU A 97 6.04 -38.44 3.36
N HIS A 98 5.42 -39.06 2.36
CA HIS A 98 5.87 -40.32 1.77
C HIS A 98 7.17 -40.14 0.99
N ALA A 99 7.28 -39.06 0.20
CA ALA A 99 8.51 -38.75 -0.50
C ALA A 99 9.71 -38.65 0.46
N LYS A 100 9.52 -38.00 1.62
CA LYS A 100 10.56 -37.86 2.66
C LYS A 100 10.96 -39.19 3.28
N ASP A 101 10.00 -40.08 3.59
CA ASP A 101 10.29 -41.42 4.15
C ASP A 101 10.98 -42.32 3.12
N TYR A 102 10.46 -42.36 1.89
CA TYR A 102 11.07 -43.20 0.84
C TYR A 102 12.46 -42.67 0.47
N LEU A 103 12.67 -41.36 0.37
CA LEU A 103 13.97 -40.79 0.11
C LEU A 103 14.99 -41.12 1.19
N LYS A 104 14.61 -41.07 2.48
CA LYS A 104 15.46 -41.45 3.59
C LYS A 104 15.88 -42.93 3.51
N ARG A 105 14.95 -43.82 3.17
CA ARG A 105 15.22 -45.28 2.98
C ARG A 105 16.09 -45.51 1.74
N TYR A 106 15.80 -44.79 0.64
CA TYR A 106 16.53 -44.89 -0.61
C TYR A 106 18.01 -44.48 -0.46
N THR A 107 18.27 -43.31 0.15
CA THR A 107 19.63 -42.79 0.36
C THR A 107 20.46 -43.61 1.35
N ALA A 108 19.82 -44.45 2.20
CA ALA A 108 20.49 -45.37 3.09
C ALA A 108 21.05 -46.63 2.35
N LEU A 109 20.59 -46.90 1.12
CA LEU A 109 21.06 -48.01 0.33
C LEU A 109 22.32 -47.64 -0.47
N PRO A 110 23.36 -48.51 -0.50
CA PRO A 110 24.54 -48.25 -1.31
C PRO A 110 24.19 -48.31 -2.83
N GLY A 111 24.74 -47.36 -3.60
CA GLY A 111 24.52 -47.29 -5.03
C GLY A 111 23.24 -46.54 -5.46
N HIS A 112 22.60 -45.80 -4.55
CA HIS A 112 21.49 -44.95 -4.90
C HIS A 112 21.89 -43.88 -5.94
N ASP A 113 20.97 -43.49 -6.80
CA ASP A 113 21.19 -42.48 -7.82
C ASP A 113 21.25 -41.08 -7.16
N LEU A 114 22.40 -40.40 -7.36
CA LEU A 114 22.63 -39.06 -6.82
C LEU A 114 21.76 -38.02 -7.50
N MET A 115 21.41 -38.21 -8.80
CA MET A 115 20.54 -37.29 -9.51
C MET A 115 19.11 -37.31 -8.96
N LEU A 116 18.54 -38.53 -8.78
CA LEU A 116 17.24 -38.70 -8.16
C LEU A 116 17.22 -38.11 -6.74
N SER A 117 18.29 -38.39 -5.98
CA SER A 117 18.42 -37.87 -4.61
C SER A 117 18.46 -36.32 -4.57
N ALA A 118 19.21 -35.71 -5.47
CA ALA A 118 19.29 -34.21 -5.58
C ALA A 118 17.93 -33.62 -6.03
N TYR A 119 17.29 -34.24 -7.03
CA TYR A 119 15.96 -33.81 -7.50
C TYR A 119 14.92 -33.91 -6.37
N ALA A 120 14.89 -35.00 -5.64
CA ALA A 120 13.96 -35.24 -4.56
C ALA A 120 14.17 -34.27 -3.37
N ASN A 121 15.43 -34.07 -2.97
CA ASN A 121 15.76 -33.10 -1.92
C ASN A 121 15.37 -31.67 -2.33
N GLY A 122 15.59 -31.30 -3.60
CA GLY A 122 15.17 -30.02 -4.14
C GLY A 122 13.65 -29.82 -4.06
N ALA A 123 12.88 -30.85 -4.47
CA ALA A 123 11.41 -30.80 -4.41
C ALA A 123 10.88 -30.70 -2.98
N LEU A 124 11.45 -31.50 -2.03
CA LEU A 124 11.10 -31.40 -0.62
C LEU A 124 11.44 -30.07 0.01
N ALA A 125 12.65 -29.56 -0.24
CA ALA A 125 13.07 -28.24 0.26
C ALA A 125 12.14 -27.11 -0.25
N ARG A 126 11.74 -27.16 -1.54
CA ARG A 126 10.76 -26.23 -2.12
C ARG A 126 9.41 -26.33 -1.42
N ALA A 127 8.89 -27.55 -1.21
CA ALA A 127 7.62 -27.80 -0.53
C ALA A 127 7.64 -27.31 0.94
N GLU A 128 8.79 -27.38 1.61
CA GLU A 128 8.99 -26.84 2.96
C GLU A 128 9.20 -25.32 2.98
N GLY A 129 9.29 -24.68 1.81
CA GLY A 129 9.52 -23.22 1.67
C GLY A 129 10.99 -22.81 1.87
N ASN A 130 11.93 -23.76 1.86
CA ASN A 130 13.37 -23.52 1.94
C ASN A 130 13.96 -23.32 0.55
N LEU A 131 13.59 -22.22 -0.11
CA LEU A 131 13.86 -21.99 -1.53
C LEU A 131 15.37 -21.88 -1.87
N GLU A 132 16.17 -21.34 -0.97
CA GLU A 132 17.63 -21.30 -1.18
C GLU A 132 18.23 -22.72 -1.20
N GLN A 133 17.81 -23.57 -0.27
CA GLN A 133 18.26 -24.96 -0.23
C GLN A 133 17.74 -25.75 -1.45
N ALA A 134 16.52 -25.49 -1.90
CA ALA A 134 15.99 -26.07 -3.13
C ALA A 134 16.81 -25.69 -4.36
N GLU A 135 17.19 -24.40 -4.47
CA GLU A 135 18.06 -23.90 -5.53
C GLU A 135 19.42 -24.61 -5.54
N ASP A 136 20.03 -24.77 -4.37
CA ASP A 136 21.32 -25.47 -4.25
C ASP A 136 21.24 -26.94 -4.72
N TYR A 137 20.20 -27.67 -4.35
CA TYR A 137 20.01 -29.03 -4.82
C TYR A 137 19.77 -29.13 -6.33
N TYR A 138 18.97 -28.24 -6.91
CA TYR A 138 18.76 -28.24 -8.36
C TYR A 138 20.01 -27.78 -9.12
N ARG A 139 20.84 -26.88 -8.59
CA ARG A 139 22.14 -26.54 -9.15
C ARG A 139 23.13 -27.72 -9.09
N GLN A 140 23.16 -28.48 -8.00
CA GLN A 140 23.94 -29.71 -7.90
C GLN A 140 23.49 -30.76 -8.92
N LEU A 141 22.18 -30.96 -9.09
CA LEU A 141 21.60 -31.83 -10.09
C LEU A 141 22.06 -31.44 -11.51
N LEU A 142 21.98 -30.15 -11.86
CA LEU A 142 22.37 -29.67 -13.18
C LEU A 142 23.89 -29.62 -13.41
N ALA A 143 24.67 -29.64 -12.34
CA ALA A 143 26.12 -29.85 -12.45
C ALA A 143 26.48 -31.29 -12.86
N MET A 144 25.65 -32.27 -12.51
CA MET A 144 25.79 -33.68 -12.94
C MET A 144 25.28 -33.89 -14.38
N GLN A 145 24.13 -33.25 -14.71
CA GLN A 145 23.51 -33.29 -16.04
C GLN A 145 22.88 -31.96 -16.41
N SER A 146 23.59 -31.16 -17.16
CA SER A 146 23.21 -29.75 -17.48
C SER A 146 22.01 -29.61 -18.42
N ASP A 147 21.71 -30.63 -19.22
CA ASP A 147 20.57 -30.67 -20.15
C ASP A 147 19.33 -31.36 -19.60
N PHE A 148 19.32 -31.75 -18.31
CA PHE A 148 18.18 -32.40 -17.69
C PHE A 148 17.00 -31.43 -17.54
N LEU A 149 16.07 -31.47 -18.48
CA LEU A 149 14.97 -30.53 -18.63
C LEU A 149 14.08 -30.41 -17.36
N PRO A 150 13.67 -31.50 -16.66
CA PRO A 150 12.92 -31.38 -15.43
C PRO A 150 13.64 -30.56 -14.34
N GLY A 151 14.95 -30.80 -14.17
CA GLY A 151 15.77 -30.05 -13.22
C GLY A 151 15.91 -28.57 -13.57
N ARG A 152 16.02 -28.23 -14.87
CA ARG A 152 16.06 -26.84 -15.35
C ARG A 152 14.74 -26.11 -15.08
N LEU A 153 13.61 -26.76 -15.26
CA LEU A 153 12.30 -26.23 -14.98
C LEU A 153 12.11 -25.95 -13.49
N GLU A 154 12.43 -26.94 -12.64
CA GLU A 154 12.29 -26.77 -11.20
C GLU A 154 13.24 -25.69 -10.66
N LEU A 155 14.47 -25.60 -11.19
CA LEU A 155 15.35 -24.47 -10.84
C LEU A 155 14.75 -23.12 -11.24
N ALA A 156 14.22 -23.00 -12.47
CA ALA A 156 13.60 -21.77 -12.94
C ALA A 156 12.38 -21.37 -12.06
N ARG A 157 11.56 -22.34 -11.65
CA ARG A 157 10.44 -22.15 -10.73
C ARG A 157 10.90 -21.70 -9.34
N VAL A 158 11.91 -22.35 -8.77
CA VAL A 158 12.47 -21.97 -7.47
C VAL A 158 13.02 -20.55 -7.50
N LEU A 159 13.73 -20.16 -8.56
CA LEU A 159 14.22 -18.79 -8.75
C LEU A 159 13.05 -17.78 -8.83
N PHE A 160 11.97 -18.13 -9.53
CA PHE A 160 10.77 -17.32 -9.61
C PHE A 160 10.09 -17.13 -8.23
N GLU A 161 9.91 -18.22 -7.49
CA GLU A 161 9.29 -18.19 -6.15
C GLU A 161 10.17 -17.44 -5.15
N ASN A 162 11.48 -17.58 -5.27
CA ASN A 162 12.46 -16.88 -4.42
C ASN A 162 12.75 -15.43 -4.88
N ARG A 163 11.99 -14.90 -5.86
CA ARG A 163 12.14 -13.51 -6.35
C ARG A 163 13.52 -13.17 -6.93
N LYS A 164 14.24 -14.14 -7.41
CA LYS A 164 15.45 -13.94 -8.25
C LYS A 164 15.02 -13.76 -9.70
N ASP A 165 14.28 -12.66 -9.94
CA ASP A 165 13.50 -12.46 -11.16
C ASP A 165 14.37 -12.49 -12.42
N ARG A 166 15.54 -11.83 -12.43
CA ARG A 166 16.46 -11.79 -13.56
C ARG A 166 16.99 -13.18 -13.92
N GLU A 167 17.45 -13.94 -12.92
CA GLU A 167 17.97 -15.29 -13.11
C GLU A 167 16.86 -16.24 -13.57
N SER A 168 15.66 -16.09 -13.03
CA SER A 168 14.49 -16.84 -13.45
C SER A 168 14.12 -16.58 -14.89
N THR A 169 14.10 -15.31 -15.33
CA THR A 169 13.85 -14.91 -16.73
C THR A 169 14.85 -15.58 -17.68
N VAL A 170 16.14 -15.51 -17.35
CA VAL A 170 17.20 -16.15 -18.16
C VAL A 170 16.99 -17.66 -18.24
N ALA A 171 16.66 -18.30 -17.12
CA ALA A 171 16.43 -19.75 -17.07
C ALA A 171 15.22 -20.16 -17.92
N PHE A 172 14.08 -19.48 -17.80
CA PHE A 172 12.90 -19.76 -18.62
C PHE A 172 13.12 -19.46 -20.12
N GLN A 173 13.82 -18.39 -20.47
CA GLN A 173 14.19 -18.08 -21.87
C GLN A 173 15.07 -19.19 -22.49
N GLN A 174 16.05 -19.72 -21.74
CA GLN A 174 16.88 -20.83 -22.18
C GLN A 174 16.06 -22.11 -22.39
N ILE A 175 15.07 -22.37 -21.53
CA ILE A 175 14.16 -23.50 -21.69
C ILE A 175 13.30 -23.29 -22.94
N SER A 176 12.64 -22.14 -23.08
CA SER A 176 11.82 -21.80 -24.25
C SER A 176 12.56 -21.98 -25.56
N SER A 177 13.83 -21.51 -25.64
CA SER A 177 14.66 -21.65 -26.84
C SER A 177 15.08 -23.10 -27.14
N SER A 178 15.04 -23.99 -26.17
CA SER A 178 15.38 -25.43 -26.33
C SER A 178 14.20 -26.32 -26.71
N LEU A 179 12.96 -25.81 -26.64
CA LEU A 179 11.76 -26.59 -26.96
C LEU A 179 11.55 -26.66 -28.48
N SER A 180 11.28 -27.85 -28.98
CA SER A 180 10.92 -28.08 -30.40
C SER A 180 9.45 -27.78 -30.64
N PRO A 181 9.09 -26.87 -31.59
CA PRO A 181 7.69 -26.51 -31.85
C PRO A 181 6.78 -27.64 -32.35
N SER A 182 7.37 -28.78 -32.76
CA SER A 182 6.65 -29.88 -33.39
C SER A 182 6.17 -30.98 -32.44
N ASP A 183 6.52 -30.91 -31.14
CA ASP A 183 6.14 -31.90 -30.16
C ASP A 183 4.95 -31.41 -29.31
N ALA A 184 3.88 -32.23 -29.19
CA ALA A 184 2.67 -31.90 -28.44
C ALA A 184 2.96 -31.71 -26.92
N GLN A 185 3.91 -32.47 -26.35
CA GLN A 185 4.36 -32.26 -24.96
C GLN A 185 5.13 -30.95 -24.83
N ALA A 186 5.97 -30.61 -25.82
CA ALA A 186 6.70 -29.36 -25.86
C ALA A 186 5.76 -28.15 -25.97
N MET A 187 4.60 -28.27 -26.66
CA MET A 187 3.60 -27.19 -26.73
C MET A 187 2.92 -26.92 -25.37
N GLY A 188 2.63 -27.97 -24.58
CA GLY A 188 2.06 -27.81 -23.23
C GLY A 188 3.05 -27.10 -22.29
N LEU A 189 4.30 -27.56 -22.33
CA LEU A 189 5.37 -26.99 -21.53
C LEU A 189 5.68 -25.54 -21.96
N GLY A 190 5.64 -25.24 -23.28
CA GLY A 190 5.83 -23.89 -23.82
C GLY A 190 4.83 -22.91 -23.23
N LYS A 191 3.54 -23.27 -23.15
CA LYS A 191 2.52 -22.40 -22.54
C LYS A 191 2.84 -22.09 -21.07
N THR A 192 3.25 -23.09 -20.29
CA THR A 192 3.66 -22.89 -18.90
C THR A 192 4.86 -21.94 -18.79
N VAL A 193 5.89 -22.15 -19.61
CA VAL A 193 7.06 -21.28 -19.65
C VAL A 193 6.67 -19.85 -20.03
N ASP A 194 5.80 -19.70 -21.02
CA ASP A 194 5.30 -18.38 -21.46
C ASP A 194 4.50 -17.67 -20.34
N SER A 195 3.69 -18.39 -19.54
CA SER A 195 2.99 -17.81 -18.39
C SER A 195 3.96 -17.27 -17.34
N PHE A 196 5.04 -18.00 -17.04
CA PHE A 196 6.09 -17.51 -16.12
C PHE A 196 6.83 -16.30 -16.67
N LEU A 197 7.17 -16.30 -17.97
CA LEU A 197 7.83 -15.16 -18.60
C LEU A 197 6.92 -13.93 -18.59
N GLN A 198 5.62 -14.08 -18.88
CA GLN A 198 4.66 -12.98 -18.78
C GLN A 198 4.55 -12.44 -17.36
N ALA A 199 4.51 -13.31 -16.35
CA ALA A 199 4.49 -12.88 -14.95
C ALA A 199 5.78 -12.13 -14.55
N LEU A 200 6.94 -12.56 -15.04
CA LEU A 200 8.22 -11.89 -14.82
C LEU A 200 8.28 -10.52 -15.51
N ASP A 201 7.87 -10.45 -16.77
CA ASP A 201 7.78 -9.18 -17.52
C ASP A 201 6.87 -8.20 -16.79
N HIS A 202 5.68 -8.69 -16.31
CA HIS A 202 4.76 -7.85 -15.57
C HIS A 202 5.34 -7.34 -14.23
N ARG A 203 6.23 -8.10 -13.56
CA ARG A 203 6.92 -7.63 -12.34
C ARG A 203 7.87 -6.47 -12.62
N GLU A 204 8.42 -6.38 -13.83
CA GLU A 204 9.37 -5.35 -14.25
C GLU A 204 8.74 -4.22 -15.06
N ASP A 205 7.47 -4.36 -15.48
CA ASP A 205 6.74 -3.34 -16.20
C ASP A 205 6.35 -2.15 -15.33
N TRP A 206 6.05 -1.04 -16.00
CA TRP A 206 5.39 0.07 -15.34
C TRP A 206 3.99 -0.33 -14.90
N GLN A 207 3.74 -0.20 -13.63
CA GLN A 207 2.43 -0.44 -13.05
C GLN A 207 1.88 0.88 -12.51
N GLY A 208 0.64 1.16 -12.82
CA GLY A 208 0.05 2.40 -12.37
C GLY A 208 -1.46 2.44 -12.51
N SER A 209 -2.00 3.55 -12.06
CA SER A 209 -3.40 3.89 -12.27
C SER A 209 -3.57 5.40 -12.34
N PHE A 210 -4.55 5.82 -13.09
CA PHE A 210 -5.01 7.20 -13.08
C PHE A 210 -6.53 7.22 -12.97
N ALA A 211 -7.05 8.01 -12.05
CA ALA A 211 -8.47 8.19 -11.82
C ALA A 211 -8.80 9.68 -11.76
N ILE A 212 -9.84 10.09 -12.46
CA ILE A 212 -10.33 11.47 -12.46
C ILE A 212 -11.85 11.48 -12.58
N GLY A 213 -12.47 12.48 -11.97
CA GLY A 213 -13.91 12.68 -12.12
C GLY A 213 -14.47 13.80 -11.27
N PRO A 214 -15.77 14.11 -11.42
CA PRO A 214 -16.44 15.14 -10.65
C PRO A 214 -16.45 14.84 -9.15
N ILE A 215 -16.28 15.90 -8.36
CA ILE A 215 -16.41 15.90 -6.91
C ILE A 215 -17.37 16.99 -6.47
N TRP A 216 -18.04 16.75 -5.38
CA TRP A 216 -18.71 17.75 -4.55
C TRP A 216 -18.20 17.67 -3.12
N SER A 217 -17.99 18.83 -2.48
CA SER A 217 -17.63 18.93 -1.06
C SER A 217 -18.40 20.06 -0.40
N ASP A 218 -18.77 19.89 0.87
CA ASP A 218 -19.63 20.83 1.62
C ASP A 218 -18.86 21.86 2.46
N ASN A 219 -17.63 21.62 2.82
CA ASN A 219 -16.86 22.46 3.73
C ASN A 219 -15.37 22.58 3.30
N LEU A 220 -15.12 23.29 2.19
CA LEU A 220 -13.76 23.47 1.64
C LEU A 220 -12.84 24.27 2.58
N ASN A 221 -13.38 25.25 3.26
CA ASN A 221 -12.65 26.13 4.16
C ASN A 221 -12.52 25.57 5.59
N GLN A 222 -12.99 24.34 5.85
CA GLN A 222 -12.91 23.68 7.14
C GLN A 222 -13.43 24.57 8.29
N SER A 223 -14.51 25.28 8.03
CA SER A 223 -15.10 26.19 8.97
C SER A 223 -15.91 25.46 10.05
N SER A 224 -15.80 25.91 11.28
CA SER A 224 -16.69 25.50 12.38
C SER A 224 -18.04 26.18 12.34
N GLU A 225 -18.23 27.21 11.49
CA GLU A 225 -19.40 28.09 11.41
C GLU A 225 -19.81 28.74 12.74
N SER A 226 -18.92 28.74 13.71
CA SER A 226 -19.22 29.23 15.05
C SER A 226 -18.83 30.68 15.25
N SER A 227 -19.26 31.25 16.37
CA SER A 227 -18.87 32.59 16.79
C SER A 227 -18.38 32.56 18.23
N PHE A 228 -17.41 33.41 18.51
CA PHE A 228 -16.84 33.57 19.82
C PHE A 228 -16.97 35.03 20.26
N THR A 229 -17.48 35.25 21.47
CA THR A 229 -17.60 36.58 22.05
C THR A 229 -16.65 36.71 23.23
N TYR A 230 -15.76 37.68 23.17
CA TYR A 230 -14.88 38.00 24.27
C TYR A 230 -15.12 39.43 24.78
N ARG A 231 -14.80 39.61 26.03
CA ARG A 231 -14.91 40.87 26.75
C ARG A 231 -13.57 41.60 26.70
N MET A 232 -13.57 42.84 26.16
CA MET A 232 -12.41 43.70 26.15
C MET A 232 -12.67 44.86 27.08
N GLU A 233 -11.82 45.04 28.09
CA GLU A 233 -11.86 46.19 29.00
C GLU A 233 -10.87 47.23 28.50
N THR A 234 -11.37 48.44 28.32
CA THR A 234 -10.58 49.60 27.92
C THR A 234 -10.80 50.74 28.90
N SER A 235 -9.98 51.78 28.83
CA SER A 235 -10.16 53.01 29.62
C SER A 235 -11.51 53.73 29.41
N GLU A 236 -12.18 53.41 28.30
CA GLU A 236 -13.48 54.01 27.91
C GLU A 236 -14.68 53.10 28.29
N GLY A 237 -14.44 51.88 28.79
CA GLY A 237 -15.45 50.94 29.19
C GLY A 237 -15.24 49.55 28.76
N THR A 238 -16.25 48.71 28.99
CA THR A 238 -16.24 47.27 28.61
C THR A 238 -16.95 47.08 27.28
N TYR A 239 -16.23 46.47 26.32
CA TYR A 239 -16.75 46.12 25.00
C TYR A 239 -16.91 44.63 24.90
N LEU A 240 -18.02 44.15 24.31
CA LEU A 240 -18.22 42.76 23.91
C LEU A 240 -17.91 42.68 22.41
N ILE A 241 -16.85 41.99 22.06
CA ILE A 241 -16.44 41.77 20.67
C ILE A 241 -16.82 40.35 20.26
N THR A 242 -17.72 40.26 19.29
CA THR A 242 -18.10 38.94 18.72
C THR A 242 -17.37 38.76 17.39
N ARG A 243 -16.60 37.69 17.29
CA ARG A 243 -16.02 37.17 16.05
C ARG A 243 -16.81 36.01 15.55
N ALA A 244 -17.33 36.10 14.32
CA ALA A 244 -17.97 34.99 13.62
C ALA A 244 -17.01 34.46 12.55
N LEU A 245 -16.87 33.14 12.47
CA LEU A 245 -16.14 32.52 11.39
C LEU A 245 -16.97 32.52 10.09
N PRO A 246 -16.31 32.49 8.92
CA PRO A 246 -17.01 32.35 7.65
C PRO A 246 -17.87 31.10 7.65
N LYS A 247 -18.99 31.14 6.93
CA LYS A 247 -19.78 29.93 6.68
C LYS A 247 -18.98 28.89 5.90
N ALA A 248 -19.34 27.62 6.04
CA ALA A 248 -18.80 26.55 5.24
C ALA A 248 -19.01 26.84 3.75
N VAL A 249 -17.96 26.62 2.96
CA VAL A 249 -17.97 26.82 1.52
C VAL A 249 -18.14 25.48 0.84
N SER A 250 -19.24 25.31 0.12
CA SER A 250 -19.45 24.12 -0.72
C SER A 250 -19.15 24.43 -2.18
N ALA A 251 -18.57 23.47 -2.89
CA ALA A 251 -18.34 23.58 -4.33
C ALA A 251 -18.31 22.21 -5.02
N HIS A 252 -18.49 22.30 -6.34
CA HIS A 252 -18.22 21.20 -7.27
C HIS A 252 -16.84 21.40 -7.90
N GLY A 253 -16.23 20.30 -8.34
CA GLY A 253 -14.92 20.34 -8.96
C GLY A 253 -14.53 19.03 -9.59
N ALA A 254 -13.23 18.81 -9.74
CA ALA A 254 -12.62 17.56 -10.18
C ALA A 254 -11.73 16.99 -9.07
N ASP A 255 -11.83 15.69 -8.84
CA ASP A 255 -10.95 14.89 -7.98
C ASP A 255 -10.06 14.02 -8.88
N TYR A 256 -8.76 14.03 -8.65
CA TYR A 256 -7.82 13.24 -9.43
C TYR A 256 -6.83 12.51 -8.54
N GLU A 257 -6.51 11.28 -8.94
CA GLU A 257 -5.54 10.42 -8.25
C GLU A 257 -4.72 9.68 -9.30
N GLY A 258 -3.41 9.57 -9.09
CA GLY A 258 -2.51 8.83 -9.95
C GLY A 258 -1.47 8.06 -9.14
N THR A 259 -1.14 6.86 -9.60
CA THR A 259 -0.05 6.05 -9.04
C THR A 259 0.83 5.55 -10.17
N LEU A 260 2.12 5.52 -9.93
CA LEU A 260 3.09 4.94 -10.85
C LEU A 260 4.15 4.21 -10.02
N ASN A 261 4.45 2.98 -10.39
CA ASN A 261 5.43 2.14 -9.72
C ASN A 261 6.20 1.30 -10.73
N LYS A 262 7.50 1.18 -10.51
CA LYS A 262 8.37 0.26 -11.25
C LYS A 262 9.47 -0.27 -10.34
N ARG A 263 9.76 -1.56 -10.47
CA ARG A 263 10.95 -2.19 -9.91
C ARG A 263 11.74 -2.84 -11.03
N VAL A 264 13.05 -2.71 -10.99
CA VAL A 264 13.97 -3.39 -11.90
C VAL A 264 14.89 -4.27 -11.08
N ALA A 265 14.88 -5.59 -11.34
CA ALA A 265 15.77 -6.54 -10.70
C ALA A 265 17.18 -6.38 -11.27
N ILE A 266 18.20 -6.33 -10.41
CA ILE A 266 19.61 -6.19 -10.82
C ILE A 266 20.30 -7.54 -10.76
N SER A 267 20.26 -8.22 -9.63
CA SER A 267 20.86 -9.53 -9.40
C SER A 267 20.34 -10.14 -8.11
N GLY A 268 20.02 -11.42 -8.13
CA GLY A 268 19.45 -12.13 -7.00
C GLY A 268 18.17 -11.44 -6.53
N HIS A 269 18.15 -11.09 -5.25
CA HIS A 269 17.03 -10.38 -4.61
C HIS A 269 17.09 -8.86 -4.76
N HIS A 270 18.21 -8.33 -5.24
CA HIS A 270 18.50 -6.89 -5.26
C HIS A 270 17.92 -6.22 -6.49
N GLY A 271 17.45 -4.99 -6.33
CA GLY A 271 16.89 -4.17 -7.39
C GLY A 271 16.84 -2.69 -7.04
N VAL A 272 16.32 -1.92 -7.96
CA VAL A 272 15.98 -0.51 -7.77
C VAL A 272 14.50 -0.32 -8.02
N PHE A 273 13.93 0.68 -7.38
CA PHE A 273 12.52 1.01 -7.56
C PHE A 273 12.30 2.50 -7.73
N MET A 274 11.18 2.83 -8.35
CA MET A 274 10.61 4.18 -8.39
C MET A 274 9.12 4.08 -8.11
N ARG A 275 8.60 4.99 -7.28
CA ARG A 275 7.17 5.13 -6.97
C ARG A 275 6.78 6.59 -6.98
N SER A 276 5.68 6.91 -7.66
CA SER A 276 5.10 8.24 -7.69
C SER A 276 3.62 8.18 -7.33
N LEU A 277 3.18 9.13 -6.52
CA LEU A 277 1.79 9.34 -6.17
C LEU A 277 1.42 10.78 -6.53
N LEU A 278 0.30 10.96 -7.21
CA LEU A 278 -0.28 12.24 -7.54
C LEU A 278 -1.75 12.23 -7.10
N TYR A 279 -2.19 13.22 -6.35
CA TYR A 279 -3.60 13.36 -6.00
C TYR A 279 -3.93 14.81 -5.67
N GLY A 280 -5.20 15.15 -5.83
CA GLY A 280 -5.67 16.50 -5.54
C GLY A 280 -7.09 16.74 -5.99
N GLN A 281 -7.52 17.98 -5.76
CA GLN A 281 -8.87 18.44 -6.04
C GLN A 281 -8.80 19.86 -6.63
N ALA A 282 -9.59 20.11 -7.65
CA ALA A 282 -9.72 21.43 -8.28
C ALA A 282 -11.19 21.83 -8.32
N TYR A 283 -11.54 23.01 -7.81
CA TYR A 283 -12.92 23.44 -7.61
C TYR A 283 -13.32 24.57 -8.55
N ASP A 284 -14.50 24.46 -9.14
CA ASP A 284 -15.08 25.56 -9.94
C ASP A 284 -15.36 26.78 -9.07
N LYS A 285 -14.93 27.97 -9.53
CA LYS A 285 -15.11 29.26 -8.85
C LYS A 285 -14.55 29.38 -7.43
N GLN A 286 -13.81 28.37 -6.98
CA GLN A 286 -13.20 28.31 -5.65
C GLN A 286 -11.73 27.86 -5.72
N SER A 287 -10.98 28.34 -6.72
CA SER A 287 -9.61 27.92 -7.01
C SER A 287 -8.64 28.08 -5.82
N LYS A 288 -8.91 29.03 -4.92
CA LYS A 288 -8.13 29.21 -3.68
C LYS A 288 -8.12 27.99 -2.75
N TYR A 289 -9.01 27.02 -2.98
CA TYR A 289 -9.07 25.74 -2.26
C TYR A 289 -8.63 24.55 -3.13
N ASN A 290 -8.13 24.83 -4.35
CA ASN A 290 -7.50 23.78 -5.12
C ASN A 290 -6.32 23.23 -4.34
N GLU A 291 -6.14 21.92 -4.41
CA GLU A 291 -5.08 21.23 -3.68
C GLU A 291 -4.48 20.16 -4.57
N GLY A 292 -3.17 20.05 -4.58
CA GLY A 292 -2.46 19.04 -5.32
C GLY A 292 -1.20 18.60 -4.57
N THR A 293 -0.97 17.29 -4.54
CA THR A 293 0.21 16.69 -3.92
C THR A 293 0.85 15.70 -4.87
N LEU A 294 2.17 15.84 -5.07
CA LEU A 294 3.02 14.91 -5.78
C LEU A 294 4.07 14.35 -4.82
N ILE A 295 4.12 13.04 -4.69
CA ILE A 295 5.14 12.34 -3.89
C ILE A 295 5.93 11.41 -4.81
N ASN A 296 7.25 11.56 -4.81
CA ASN A 296 8.16 10.68 -5.53
C ASN A 296 9.10 9.98 -4.54
N ASN A 297 9.29 8.70 -4.71
CA ASN A 297 10.21 7.90 -3.94
C ASN A 297 10.97 6.97 -4.89
N ALA A 298 12.28 6.91 -4.80
CA ALA A 298 13.10 6.03 -5.60
C ALA A 298 14.29 5.55 -4.78
N GLY A 299 14.80 4.35 -5.06
CA GLY A 299 15.91 3.85 -4.29
C GLY A 299 16.19 2.36 -4.50
N TYR A 300 16.82 1.80 -3.50
CA TYR A 300 17.17 0.39 -3.43
C TYR A 300 16.00 -0.46 -2.94
N SER A 301 15.88 -1.65 -3.51
CA SER A 301 14.91 -2.66 -3.09
C SER A 301 15.55 -4.05 -2.96
N TYR A 302 15.07 -4.83 -2.01
CA TYR A 302 15.39 -6.23 -1.82
C TYR A 302 14.08 -7.01 -1.69
N HIS A 303 13.89 -8.04 -2.51
CA HIS A 303 12.70 -8.89 -2.48
C HIS A 303 13.12 -10.35 -2.42
N ASP A 304 12.69 -11.07 -1.38
CA ASP A 304 12.68 -12.53 -1.34
C ASP A 304 11.25 -13.07 -1.23
N ALA A 305 11.07 -14.36 -1.06
CA ALA A 305 9.76 -14.99 -0.99
C ALA A 305 8.89 -14.48 0.18
N ARG A 306 9.49 -14.02 1.27
CA ARG A 306 8.81 -13.61 2.49
C ARG A 306 8.95 -12.13 2.81
N ASN A 307 10.03 -11.49 2.37
CA ASN A 307 10.38 -10.14 2.74
C ASN A 307 10.54 -9.25 1.52
N GLN A 308 10.10 -8.01 1.66
CA GLN A 308 10.39 -6.95 0.71
C GLN A 308 10.87 -5.74 1.51
N TYR A 309 12.03 -5.22 1.14
CA TYR A 309 12.58 -4.00 1.71
C TYR A 309 12.70 -2.98 0.58
N ALA A 310 12.32 -1.74 0.86
CA ALA A 310 12.58 -0.62 -0.03
C ALA A 310 13.06 0.57 0.80
N PHE A 311 14.09 1.25 0.34
CA PHE A 311 14.66 2.40 1.02
C PHE A 311 15.23 3.38 -0.02
N GLY A 312 14.94 4.67 0.18
CA GLY A 312 15.48 5.70 -0.69
C GLY A 312 15.03 7.11 -0.35
N PRO A 313 15.58 8.10 -1.08
CA PRO A 313 15.13 9.48 -1.01
C PRO A 313 13.66 9.60 -1.40
N SER A 314 13.00 10.55 -0.76
CA SER A 314 11.61 10.94 -0.97
C SER A 314 11.55 12.43 -1.26
N PHE A 315 10.73 12.80 -2.22
CA PHE A 315 10.42 14.20 -2.54
C PHE A 315 8.91 14.37 -2.57
N GLU A 316 8.42 15.39 -1.87
CA GLU A 316 7.01 15.77 -1.85
C GLU A 316 6.87 17.24 -2.25
N PHE A 317 5.89 17.51 -3.09
CA PHE A 317 5.53 18.85 -3.52
C PHE A 317 4.02 19.04 -3.36
N ASN A 318 3.63 20.10 -2.69
CA ASN A 318 2.21 20.42 -2.44
C ASN A 318 1.88 21.82 -2.96
N THR A 319 0.67 21.94 -3.51
CA THR A 319 0.09 23.21 -3.98
C THR A 319 -1.26 23.45 -3.32
N ILE A 320 -1.55 24.71 -3.00
CA ILE A 320 -2.85 25.17 -2.50
C ILE A 320 -3.21 26.45 -3.23
N GLY A 321 -4.43 26.55 -3.73
CA GLY A 321 -4.92 27.73 -4.44
C GLY A 321 -4.15 28.02 -5.73
N ASP A 322 -3.66 26.96 -6.39
CA ASP A 322 -2.81 26.99 -7.59
C ASP A 322 -1.38 27.53 -7.35
N ASP A 323 -1.02 27.85 -6.10
CA ASP A 323 0.31 28.27 -5.69
C ASP A 323 1.08 27.15 -4.99
N ALA A 324 2.41 27.17 -5.11
CA ALA A 324 3.28 26.24 -4.40
C ALA A 324 3.22 26.50 -2.89
N MET A 325 2.72 25.55 -2.12
CA MET A 325 2.63 25.68 -0.66
C MET A 325 3.93 25.28 0.02
N TYR A 326 4.42 24.09 -0.23
CA TYR A 326 5.71 23.61 0.28
C TYR A 326 6.36 22.59 -0.65
N SER A 327 7.64 22.37 -0.44
CA SER A 327 8.34 21.16 -0.91
C SER A 327 9.04 20.50 0.27
N ALA A 328 9.14 19.17 0.24
CA ALA A 328 9.84 18.43 1.27
C ALA A 328 10.79 17.41 0.65
N TRP A 329 12.00 17.33 1.18
CA TRP A 329 12.97 16.28 0.87
C TRP A 329 13.15 15.40 2.09
N GLY A 330 13.30 14.11 1.87
CA GLY A 330 13.44 13.19 2.96
C GLY A 330 13.92 11.81 2.57
N LEU A 331 13.74 10.88 3.49
CA LEU A 331 14.07 9.48 3.33
C LEU A 331 12.84 8.65 3.70
N ARG A 332 12.55 7.64 2.90
CA ARG A 332 11.49 6.69 3.17
C ARG A 332 12.04 5.27 3.15
N GLY A 333 11.65 4.50 4.15
CA GLY A 333 11.93 3.07 4.25
C GLY A 333 10.66 2.27 4.46
N GLU A 334 10.58 1.08 3.88
CA GLU A 334 9.48 0.15 4.10
C GLU A 334 9.97 -1.28 4.17
N TRP A 335 9.29 -2.07 4.98
CA TRP A 335 9.48 -3.51 5.12
C TRP A 335 8.12 -4.19 5.09
N ILE A 336 7.96 -5.10 4.15
CA ILE A 336 6.81 -5.98 4.05
C ILE A 336 7.24 -7.39 4.39
N HIS A 337 6.49 -8.06 5.25
CA HIS A 337 6.74 -9.43 5.65
C HIS A 337 5.47 -10.29 5.47
N ASN A 338 5.57 -11.32 4.65
CA ASN A 338 4.52 -12.30 4.45
C ASN A 338 4.56 -13.32 5.60
N LEU A 339 3.71 -13.15 6.60
CA LEU A 339 3.58 -14.06 7.75
C LEU A 339 3.01 -15.43 7.33
N SER A 340 2.15 -15.43 6.33
CA SER A 340 1.57 -16.64 5.71
C SER A 340 0.97 -16.28 4.34
N ALA A 341 0.46 -17.25 3.60
CA ALA A 341 -0.25 -17.01 2.34
C ALA A 341 -1.44 -16.05 2.46
N THR A 342 -1.99 -15.86 3.67
CA THR A 342 -3.16 -15.01 3.93
C THR A 342 -2.88 -13.81 4.83
N ARG A 343 -1.65 -13.68 5.37
CA ARG A 343 -1.29 -12.62 6.32
C ARG A 343 -0.04 -11.89 5.87
N MET A 344 -0.10 -10.59 5.87
CA MET A 344 1.02 -9.72 5.53
C MET A 344 1.14 -8.59 6.56
N PHE A 345 2.34 -8.32 7.01
CA PHE A 345 2.69 -7.20 7.87
C PHE A 345 3.53 -6.20 7.09
N LYS A 346 3.29 -4.91 7.29
CA LYS A 346 4.08 -3.83 6.73
C LYS A 346 4.47 -2.82 7.80
N LEU A 347 5.74 -2.44 7.80
CA LEU A 347 6.29 -1.34 8.58
C LEU A 347 6.84 -0.29 7.62
N GLU A 348 6.47 0.96 7.82
CA GLU A 348 6.92 2.11 7.02
C GLU A 348 7.48 3.18 7.94
N GLY A 349 8.59 3.79 7.54
CA GLY A 349 9.19 4.94 8.19
C GLY A 349 9.43 6.05 7.16
N ASP A 350 9.08 7.28 7.52
CA ASP A 350 9.23 8.46 6.67
C ASP A 350 9.82 9.60 7.50
N TYR A 351 10.89 10.20 7.01
CA TYR A 351 11.45 11.44 7.52
C TYR A 351 11.52 12.44 6.39
N LYS A 352 11.02 13.66 6.60
CA LYS A 352 11.07 14.72 5.61
C LYS A 352 11.26 16.09 6.25
N ASP A 353 12.07 16.91 5.61
CA ASP A 353 12.30 18.31 5.92
C ASP A 353 11.44 19.17 4.98
N MET A 354 10.54 19.95 5.56
CA MET A 354 9.52 20.73 4.86
C MET A 354 9.95 22.20 4.77
N ALA A 355 9.98 22.72 3.55
CA ALA A 355 10.27 24.13 3.25
C ALA A 355 9.04 24.77 2.59
N TYR A 356 8.40 25.70 3.29
CA TYR A 356 7.27 26.47 2.79
C TYR A 356 7.74 27.55 1.80
N LYS A 357 6.95 27.82 0.76
CA LYS A 357 7.36 28.66 -0.36
C LYS A 357 7.04 30.14 -0.16
N HIS A 358 6.08 30.44 0.70
CA HIS A 358 5.70 31.81 1.02
C HIS A 358 6.31 32.25 2.34
N ASP A 359 6.94 33.42 2.38
CA ASP A 359 7.60 33.99 3.57
C ASP A 359 6.67 34.05 4.79
N ILE A 360 5.39 34.31 4.56
CA ILE A 360 4.37 34.35 5.61
C ILE A 360 4.18 33.01 6.32
N ASN A 361 4.55 31.91 5.68
CA ASN A 361 4.44 30.54 6.19
C ASN A 361 5.81 29.96 6.58
N SER A 362 6.90 30.72 6.49
CA SER A 362 8.26 30.22 6.79
C SER A 362 8.42 29.76 8.24
N ASN A 363 7.60 30.31 9.15
CA ASN A 363 7.53 29.84 10.53
C ASN A 363 6.99 28.39 10.69
N LEU A 364 6.39 27.84 9.64
CA LEU A 364 5.91 26.44 9.58
C LEU A 364 6.96 25.47 9.06
N ASP A 365 8.14 25.96 8.60
CA ASP A 365 9.28 25.15 8.22
C ASP A 365 9.69 24.22 9.37
N GLY A 366 10.11 23.01 9.02
CA GLY A 366 10.54 22.01 9.99
C GLY A 366 10.48 20.60 9.46
N ASP A 367 10.71 19.64 10.32
CA ASP A 367 10.77 18.24 9.95
C ASP A 367 9.54 17.45 10.42
N VAL A 368 9.25 16.39 9.69
CA VAL A 368 8.20 15.43 10.01
C VAL A 368 8.78 14.02 10.00
N SER A 369 8.63 13.33 11.11
CA SER A 369 8.97 11.91 11.26
C SER A 369 7.70 11.10 11.45
N SER A 370 7.50 10.07 10.63
CA SER A 370 6.32 9.21 10.72
C SER A 370 6.69 7.74 10.71
N VAL A 371 5.95 6.94 11.47
CA VAL A 371 6.04 5.48 11.47
C VAL A 371 4.64 4.89 11.36
N TYR A 372 4.47 3.91 10.48
CA TYR A 372 3.21 3.23 10.22
C TYR A 372 3.42 1.73 10.31
N ALA A 373 2.59 1.04 11.06
CA ALA A 373 2.55 -0.42 11.07
C ALA A 373 1.16 -0.89 10.64
N THR A 374 1.07 -1.81 9.69
CA THR A 374 -0.19 -2.30 9.15
C THR A 374 -0.16 -3.82 9.02
N LEU A 375 -1.24 -4.48 9.37
CA LEU A 375 -1.46 -5.92 9.22
C LEU A 375 -2.65 -6.15 8.30
N TRP A 376 -2.50 -7.04 7.33
CA TRP A 376 -3.57 -7.52 6.46
C TRP A 376 -3.88 -8.99 6.73
N GLN A 377 -5.15 -9.34 6.66
CA GLN A 377 -5.65 -10.70 6.74
C GLN A 377 -6.65 -10.93 5.61
N ALA A 378 -6.27 -11.78 4.65
CA ALA A 378 -7.21 -12.32 3.69
C ALA A 378 -8.08 -13.40 4.34
N LEU A 379 -9.38 -13.36 4.08
CA LEU A 379 -10.39 -14.27 4.60
C LEU A 379 -11.09 -14.99 3.43
N PRO A 380 -11.79 -16.10 3.69
CA PRO A 380 -12.60 -16.78 2.68
C PRO A 380 -13.60 -15.84 1.98
N GLN A 381 -14.05 -16.22 0.79
CA GLN A 381 -15.02 -15.46 0.00
C GLN A 381 -14.52 -14.04 -0.38
N GLN A 382 -13.22 -13.86 -0.59
CA GLN A 382 -12.62 -12.60 -1.08
C GLN A 382 -12.82 -11.39 -0.14
N TRP A 383 -12.89 -11.63 1.17
CA TRP A 383 -12.77 -10.58 2.15
C TRP A 383 -11.30 -10.32 2.49
N THR A 384 -10.95 -9.06 2.68
CA THR A 384 -9.65 -8.65 3.23
C THR A 384 -9.90 -7.66 4.36
N LEU A 385 -9.38 -7.98 5.54
CA LEU A 385 -9.34 -7.06 6.67
C LEU A 385 -7.94 -6.46 6.76
N PHE A 386 -7.85 -5.20 7.15
CA PHE A 386 -6.58 -4.58 7.47
C PHE A 386 -6.73 -3.62 8.63
N GLY A 387 -5.67 -3.49 9.41
CA GLY A 387 -5.62 -2.58 10.54
C GLY A 387 -4.21 -2.15 10.83
N GLY A 388 -4.04 -0.95 11.40
CA GLY A 388 -2.73 -0.42 11.67
C GLY A 388 -2.73 0.71 12.67
N VAL A 389 -1.53 1.05 13.12
CA VAL A 389 -1.25 2.18 14.00
C VAL A 389 -0.28 3.13 13.31
N ASP A 390 -0.37 4.40 13.64
CA ASP A 390 0.53 5.44 13.15
C ASP A 390 0.98 6.37 14.27
N LEU A 391 2.22 6.81 14.14
CA LEU A 391 2.84 7.82 14.98
C LEU A 391 3.50 8.83 14.07
N THR A 392 3.18 10.11 14.25
CA THR A 392 3.79 11.21 13.52
C THR A 392 4.22 12.28 14.51
N ASP A 393 5.48 12.68 14.42
CA ASP A 393 6.06 13.80 15.14
C ASP A 393 6.40 14.88 14.12
N ARG A 394 5.80 16.05 14.28
CA ARG A 394 6.05 17.22 13.45
C ARG A 394 6.70 18.31 14.29
N ASN A 395 7.91 18.65 13.95
CA ASN A 395 8.58 19.85 14.42
C ASN A 395 8.25 21.02 13.48
N SER A 396 8.24 22.22 14.02
CA SER A 396 8.04 23.48 13.28
C SER A 396 8.72 24.60 14.02
N GLN A 397 9.20 25.63 13.30
CA GLN A 397 9.75 26.84 13.93
C GLN A 397 8.70 27.50 14.84
N ASP A 398 7.44 27.51 14.41
CA ASP A 398 6.32 27.85 15.28
C ASP A 398 5.90 26.61 16.10
N ARG A 399 6.29 26.60 17.37
CA ARG A 399 5.97 25.51 18.30
C ARG A 399 4.47 25.32 18.52
N THR A 400 3.63 26.32 18.22
CA THR A 400 2.16 26.15 18.26
C THR A 400 1.61 25.36 17.08
N ALA A 401 2.42 25.15 16.04
CA ALA A 401 2.14 24.32 14.88
C ALA A 401 2.84 22.94 14.93
N ALA A 402 3.80 22.76 15.86
CA ALA A 402 4.45 21.48 16.12
C ALA A 402 3.51 20.56 16.91
N TYR A 403 3.52 19.25 16.63
CA TYR A 403 2.63 18.30 17.32
C TYR A 403 3.12 16.86 17.28
N LEU A 404 2.69 16.08 18.26
CA LEU A 404 2.72 14.62 18.25
C LEU A 404 1.31 14.08 17.92
N GLN A 405 1.21 13.23 16.90
CA GLN A 405 -0.01 12.56 16.46
C GLN A 405 0.11 11.05 16.66
N LYS A 406 -0.93 10.43 17.21
CA LYS A 406 -1.09 8.98 17.35
C LYS A 406 -2.37 8.57 16.67
N GLY A 407 -2.31 7.51 15.86
CA GLY A 407 -3.43 7.07 15.06
C GLY A 407 -3.71 5.57 15.13
N LEU A 408 -4.97 5.24 14.88
CA LEU A 408 -5.46 3.89 14.65
C LEU A 408 -6.22 3.86 13.34
N ARG A 409 -5.97 2.84 12.51
CA ARG A 409 -6.61 2.65 11.21
C ARG A 409 -7.21 1.27 11.12
N LEU A 410 -8.40 1.18 10.54
CA LEU A 410 -9.10 -0.08 10.27
C LEU A 410 -9.72 -0.01 8.88
N GLY A 411 -9.77 -1.15 8.22
CA GLY A 411 -10.43 -1.23 6.94
C GLY A 411 -10.85 -2.63 6.56
N VAL A 412 -11.80 -2.69 5.68
CA VAL A 412 -12.32 -3.92 5.10
C VAL A 412 -12.51 -3.74 3.60
N ALA A 413 -12.04 -4.69 2.84
CA ALA A 413 -12.28 -4.80 1.40
C ALA A 413 -13.07 -6.07 1.08
N LYS A 414 -13.95 -6.00 0.10
CA LYS A 414 -14.75 -7.12 -0.40
C LYS A 414 -14.85 -7.06 -1.90
N ASP A 415 -14.49 -8.14 -2.56
CA ASP A 415 -14.90 -8.41 -3.94
C ASP A 415 -16.17 -9.27 -3.91
N PHE A 416 -17.24 -8.80 -4.56
CA PHE A 416 -18.54 -9.48 -4.56
C PHE A 416 -18.65 -10.55 -5.65
N GLY A 417 -17.62 -10.76 -6.48
CA GLY A 417 -17.65 -11.76 -7.55
C GLY A 417 -18.60 -11.46 -8.71
N ILE A 418 -19.41 -10.40 -8.57
CA ILE A 418 -20.35 -9.92 -9.62
C ILE A 418 -19.76 -8.79 -10.46
N GLY A 419 -18.44 -8.59 -10.37
CA GLY A 419 -17.72 -7.49 -11.00
C GLY A 419 -17.95 -6.15 -10.27
N VAL A 420 -18.10 -6.18 -8.96
CA VAL A 420 -18.16 -5.01 -8.07
C VAL A 420 -17.27 -5.28 -6.87
N SER A 421 -16.48 -4.31 -6.46
CA SER A 421 -15.70 -4.37 -5.23
C SER A 421 -15.93 -3.14 -4.37
N ALA A 422 -15.87 -3.30 -3.05
CA ALA A 422 -16.02 -2.21 -2.10
C ALA A 422 -14.89 -2.22 -1.07
N VAL A 423 -14.49 -1.02 -0.66
CA VAL A 423 -13.54 -0.79 0.43
C VAL A 423 -14.14 0.21 1.41
N LEU A 424 -14.13 -0.11 2.68
CA LEU A 424 -14.41 0.81 3.78
C LEU A 424 -13.13 0.98 4.59
N PHE A 425 -12.69 2.20 4.77
CA PHE A 425 -11.52 2.58 5.54
C PHE A 425 -11.94 3.61 6.59
N ALA A 426 -11.47 3.43 7.83
CA ALA A 426 -11.70 4.34 8.94
C ALA A 426 -10.38 4.62 9.66
N SER A 427 -10.14 5.87 10.04
CA SER A 427 -9.03 6.27 10.89
C SER A 427 -9.49 7.14 12.05
N TYR A 428 -8.82 6.99 13.17
CA TYR A 428 -8.94 7.87 14.33
C TYR A 428 -7.55 8.32 14.73
N ARG A 429 -7.34 9.63 14.85
CA ARG A 429 -6.07 10.24 15.24
C ARG A 429 -6.26 11.23 16.36
N LYS A 430 -5.34 11.17 17.30
CA LYS A 430 -5.22 12.17 18.37
C LYS A 430 -3.96 12.99 18.15
N ARG A 431 -4.12 14.30 18.05
CA ARG A 431 -3.05 15.26 17.82
C ARG A 431 -2.89 16.17 19.02
N GLN A 432 -1.69 16.23 19.58
CA GLN A 432 -1.33 17.07 20.71
C GLN A 432 -0.26 18.06 20.27
N TYR A 433 -0.60 19.33 20.30
CA TYR A 433 0.34 20.40 19.91
C TYR A 433 1.29 20.72 21.04
N ASP A 434 2.51 21.16 20.71
CA ASP A 434 3.59 21.30 21.66
C ASP A 434 3.46 22.52 22.57
N ALA A 435 3.07 23.67 21.99
CA ALA A 435 3.10 24.92 22.74
C ALA A 435 1.71 25.49 23.02
N TYR A 436 1.63 26.21 24.12
CA TYR A 436 0.49 27.03 24.47
C TYR A 436 0.48 28.30 23.58
N SER A 437 -0.68 28.63 23.03
CA SER A 437 -0.92 29.84 22.28
C SER A 437 -1.54 30.91 23.20
N ALA A 438 -0.79 31.99 23.47
CA ALA A 438 -1.28 33.10 24.27
C ALA A 438 -2.49 33.83 23.59
N ILE A 439 -2.59 33.77 22.25
CA ILE A 439 -3.69 34.38 21.49
C ILE A 439 -4.98 33.58 21.69
N LEU A 440 -4.86 32.26 21.78
CA LEU A 440 -6.01 31.35 21.90
C LEU A 440 -6.28 30.90 23.33
N ASP A 441 -5.43 31.32 24.28
CA ASP A 441 -5.45 30.96 25.71
C ASP A 441 -5.54 29.44 25.93
N ALA A 442 -4.87 28.66 25.07
CA ALA A 442 -4.91 27.22 25.12
C ALA A 442 -3.70 26.56 24.44
N ARG A 443 -3.38 25.35 24.87
CA ARG A 443 -2.61 24.38 24.12
C ARG A 443 -3.57 23.52 23.30
N ARG A 444 -3.43 23.56 21.97
CA ARG A 444 -4.36 22.86 21.07
C ARG A 444 -4.23 21.35 21.18
N ASN A 445 -5.37 20.67 21.21
CA ASN A 445 -5.51 19.23 21.11
C ASN A 445 -6.67 18.91 20.19
N GLU A 446 -6.50 17.93 19.34
CA GLU A 446 -7.50 17.55 18.33
C GLU A 446 -7.68 16.04 18.29
N ASP A 447 -8.94 15.64 18.15
CA ASP A 447 -9.35 14.29 17.83
C ASP A 447 -9.94 14.32 16.41
N GLU A 448 -9.33 13.54 15.50
CA GLU A 448 -9.72 13.47 14.10
C GLU A 448 -10.30 12.08 13.79
N GLN A 449 -11.40 12.05 13.08
CA GLN A 449 -12.05 10.86 12.56
C GLN A 449 -12.19 11.00 11.05
N SER A 450 -11.77 9.99 10.31
CA SER A 450 -11.92 9.95 8.85
C SER A 450 -12.52 8.62 8.43
N TYR A 451 -13.52 8.68 7.55
CA TYR A 451 -14.18 7.51 6.98
C TYR A 451 -14.18 7.66 5.46
N THR A 452 -13.70 6.65 4.76
CA THR A 452 -13.68 6.60 3.30
C THR A 452 -14.34 5.32 2.82
N PHE A 453 -15.39 5.45 2.03
CA PHE A 453 -16.04 4.35 1.32
C PHE A 453 -15.77 4.47 -0.17
N ILE A 454 -15.29 3.39 -0.78
CA ILE A 454 -15.02 3.30 -2.22
C ILE A 454 -15.77 2.10 -2.78
N LEU A 455 -16.55 2.34 -3.82
CA LEU A 455 -17.21 1.31 -4.61
C LEU A 455 -16.65 1.35 -6.03
N ARG A 456 -16.10 0.24 -6.51
CA ARG A 456 -15.62 0.08 -7.89
C ARG A 456 -16.51 -0.90 -8.62
N ALA A 457 -16.77 -0.64 -9.90
CA ALA A 457 -17.59 -1.46 -10.75
C ALA A 457 -16.84 -1.95 -12.01
N PRO A 458 -15.87 -2.89 -11.89
CA PRO A 458 -15.15 -3.46 -13.05
C PRO A 458 -16.07 -4.02 -14.13
N ARG A 459 -17.23 -4.53 -13.76
CA ARG A 459 -18.23 -5.03 -14.73
C ARG A 459 -18.74 -3.95 -15.69
N LEU A 460 -18.69 -2.69 -15.29
CA LEU A 460 -19.10 -1.54 -16.12
C LEU A 460 -17.90 -0.91 -16.85
N ALA A 461 -16.74 -1.58 -16.85
CA ALA A 461 -15.57 -1.07 -17.53
C ALA A 461 -15.78 -1.00 -19.04
N VAL A 462 -15.31 0.09 -19.64
CA VAL A 462 -15.25 0.30 -21.09
C VAL A 462 -13.81 0.63 -21.44
N GLN A 463 -13.18 -0.15 -22.31
CA GLN A 463 -11.75 0.00 -22.66
C GLN A 463 -10.83 0.05 -21.41
N ASP A 464 -11.09 -0.83 -20.46
CA ASP A 464 -10.38 -0.94 -19.18
C ASP A 464 -10.52 0.28 -18.25
N ILE A 465 -11.45 1.18 -18.55
CA ILE A 465 -11.78 2.30 -17.69
C ILE A 465 -12.90 1.89 -16.75
N VAL A 466 -12.59 1.82 -15.46
CA VAL A 466 -13.48 1.35 -14.39
C VAL A 466 -14.11 2.54 -13.68
N PRO A 467 -15.45 2.66 -13.63
CA PRO A 467 -16.10 3.68 -12.81
C PRO A 467 -15.98 3.33 -11.31
N SER A 468 -15.73 4.35 -10.48
CA SER A 468 -15.64 4.25 -9.04
C SER A 468 -16.34 5.41 -8.34
N LEU A 469 -17.08 5.11 -7.27
CA LEU A 469 -17.68 6.09 -6.36
C LEU A 469 -16.85 6.14 -5.09
N THR A 470 -16.46 7.34 -4.66
CA THR A 470 -15.78 7.57 -3.38
C THR A 470 -16.60 8.53 -2.53
N VAL A 471 -16.87 8.15 -1.29
CA VAL A 471 -17.52 8.98 -0.27
C VAL A 471 -16.55 9.12 0.89
N LYS A 472 -16.23 10.37 1.28
CA LYS A 472 -15.36 10.67 2.42
C LYS A 472 -16.12 11.52 3.44
N TYR A 473 -15.96 11.19 4.71
CA TYR A 473 -16.40 12.00 5.84
C TYR A 473 -15.23 12.20 6.79
N ASN A 474 -14.90 13.46 7.06
CA ASN A 474 -13.86 13.85 7.99
C ASN A 474 -14.47 14.71 9.09
N LYS A 475 -14.12 14.41 10.35
CA LYS A 475 -14.53 15.19 11.53
C LYS A 475 -13.32 15.47 12.39
N VAL A 476 -13.11 16.74 12.71
CA VAL A 476 -12.11 17.21 13.66
C VAL A 476 -12.82 17.83 14.84
N GLN A 477 -12.43 17.40 16.03
CA GLN A 477 -12.88 17.99 17.31
C GLN A 477 -11.65 18.53 18.04
N SER A 478 -11.67 19.83 18.32
CA SER A 478 -10.60 20.55 19.02
C SER A 478 -11.07 21.06 20.37
N ASN A 479 -10.15 21.16 21.33
CA ASN A 479 -10.43 21.89 22.59
C ASN A 479 -10.62 23.42 22.35
N ILE A 480 -10.24 23.92 21.18
CA ILE A 480 -10.54 25.28 20.70
C ILE A 480 -11.66 25.15 19.67
N ASP A 481 -12.81 24.69 20.13
CA ASP A 481 -13.93 24.20 19.33
C ASP A 481 -14.40 25.24 18.29
N TRP A 482 -14.55 26.51 18.71
CA TRP A 482 -15.04 27.59 17.86
C TRP A 482 -14.15 27.86 16.63
N LEU A 483 -12.88 27.46 16.64
CA LEU A 483 -11.93 27.78 15.56
C LEU A 483 -11.51 26.56 14.73
N TYR A 484 -11.31 25.41 15.38
CA TYR A 484 -10.68 24.25 14.76
C TYR A 484 -11.56 23.01 14.66
N SER A 485 -12.77 22.99 15.28
CA SER A 485 -13.69 21.89 15.10
C SER A 485 -14.51 22.08 13.83
N TYR A 486 -14.58 21.04 13.03
CA TYR A 486 -15.38 21.02 11.80
C TYR A 486 -15.69 19.59 11.36
N ASP A 487 -16.67 19.46 10.48
CA ASP A 487 -16.88 18.27 9.67
C ASP A 487 -16.92 18.63 8.18
N LYS A 488 -16.51 17.67 7.35
CA LYS A 488 -16.41 17.81 5.91
C LYS A 488 -16.84 16.53 5.23
N ASN A 489 -17.79 16.64 4.31
CA ASN A 489 -18.22 15.57 3.43
C ASN A 489 -17.71 15.82 2.02
N SER A 490 -17.32 14.76 1.32
CA SER A 490 -17.08 14.80 -0.11
C SER A 490 -17.56 13.54 -0.79
N ILE A 491 -18.08 13.70 -2.00
CA ILE A 491 -18.52 12.61 -2.87
C ILE A 491 -17.89 12.83 -4.24
N SER A 492 -17.18 11.82 -4.74
CA SER A 492 -16.60 11.84 -6.08
C SER A 492 -16.96 10.60 -6.88
N LEU A 493 -17.21 10.80 -8.18
CA LEU A 493 -17.43 9.73 -9.15
C LEU A 493 -16.29 9.78 -10.17
N LYS A 494 -15.38 8.81 -10.09
CA LYS A 494 -14.16 8.80 -10.90
C LYS A 494 -14.19 7.70 -11.96
N LEU A 495 -13.51 7.96 -13.05
CA LEU A 495 -13.15 6.99 -14.08
C LEU A 495 -11.67 6.64 -13.85
N GLU A 496 -11.39 5.37 -13.58
CA GLU A 496 -10.07 4.85 -13.27
C GLU A 496 -9.57 3.94 -14.38
N LYS A 497 -8.37 4.20 -14.91
CA LYS A 497 -7.65 3.30 -15.80
C LYS A 497 -6.39 2.78 -15.09
N GLN A 498 -6.16 1.48 -15.24
CA GLN A 498 -4.96 0.79 -14.77
C GLN A 498 -4.08 0.42 -15.98
N PHE A 499 -2.80 0.36 -15.78
CA PHE A 499 -1.80 -0.02 -16.81
C PHE A 499 -0.55 -0.60 -16.15
#